data_5df8eae1a9eb510429f816ff1cdc5bd6
#
_entry.id   5df8eae1a9eb510429f816ff1cdc5bd6
#
_cell.length_a   1.000
_cell.length_b   1.000
_cell.length_c   1.000
_cell.angle_alpha   90.00
_cell.angle_beta   90.00
_cell.angle_gamma   90.00
#
_symmetry.space_group_name_H-M   'P 1'
#
loop_
_entity.id
_entity.type
_entity.pdbx_description
1 polymer ?
#
loop_
_entity_poly.entity_id
_entity_poly.type
_entity_poly.pdbx_seq_one_letter_code
_entity_poly.pdbx_strand_id
1 'polypeptide(L)'
;DGYRLQGQKFYSTGALMADQIYATAIMDDGVIALVFVPCQREGLDLIDDWDGMGQRATASGTTVFNNIRMERSEVMPLPMFATQRTFFGGLAQSVHAAIDTGIAEAALDDAVEFAGTKARPMPESGVDRQVDDPYVISTIGHMTVYTHQAEAMLSRAVDFLGPAVAAQLNGTVAGKELEQLLVKSSIA
;
A
#
# COMPACT_ATOMS: atom_id res chain seq x y z
N ASP A 1 -33.14 -13.81 -5.35
CA ASP A 1 -32.50 -12.63 -5.98
C ASP A 1 -31.15 -12.40 -5.32
N GLY A 2 -30.09 -12.60 -6.06
CA GLY A 2 -28.68 -12.45 -5.65
C GLY A 2 -27.80 -12.17 -6.84
N TYR A 3 -26.50 -12.26 -6.63
CA TYR A 3 -25.49 -12.04 -7.66
C TYR A 3 -24.70 -13.31 -7.93
N ARG A 4 -23.96 -13.33 -9.01
CA ARG A 4 -22.95 -14.33 -9.32
C ARG A 4 -21.60 -13.64 -9.41
N LEU A 5 -20.62 -14.11 -8.64
CA LEU A 5 -19.27 -13.60 -8.64
C LEU A 5 -18.37 -14.56 -9.42
N GLN A 6 -17.70 -14.03 -10.44
CA GLN A 6 -16.79 -14.78 -11.30
C GLN A 6 -15.55 -13.94 -11.56
N GLY A 7 -14.37 -14.54 -11.49
CA GLY A 7 -13.14 -13.86 -11.83
C GLY A 7 -11.96 -14.31 -11.02
N GLN A 8 -10.88 -13.52 -11.06
CA GLN A 8 -9.62 -13.84 -10.42
C GLN A 8 -8.99 -12.55 -9.88
N LYS A 9 -8.35 -12.67 -8.71
CA LYS A 9 -7.52 -11.63 -8.10
C LYS A 9 -6.13 -12.17 -7.85
N PHE A 10 -5.15 -11.29 -8.03
CA PHE A 10 -3.74 -11.55 -7.70
C PHE A 10 -3.35 -10.73 -6.47
N TYR A 11 -2.25 -11.11 -5.84
CA TYR A 11 -1.73 -10.43 -4.66
C TYR A 11 -2.75 -10.35 -3.52
N SER A 12 -3.45 -11.45 -3.26
CA SER A 12 -4.46 -11.55 -2.21
C SER A 12 -3.82 -11.72 -0.83
N THR A 13 -3.11 -10.68 -0.39
CA THR A 13 -2.35 -10.65 0.86
C THR A 13 -3.21 -11.08 2.05
N GLY A 14 -2.76 -12.09 2.79
CA GLY A 14 -3.42 -12.60 3.99
C GLY A 14 -4.67 -13.46 3.73
N ALA A 15 -5.09 -13.67 2.47
CA ALA A 15 -6.32 -14.41 2.17
C ALA A 15 -6.28 -15.86 2.69
N LEU A 16 -5.13 -16.55 2.64
CA LEU A 16 -4.98 -17.91 3.15
C LEU A 16 -5.16 -18.04 4.67
N MET A 17 -5.08 -16.93 5.41
CA MET A 17 -5.19 -16.88 6.87
C MET A 17 -6.49 -16.23 7.35
N ALA A 18 -7.35 -15.83 6.43
CA ALA A 18 -8.57 -15.09 6.73
C ALA A 18 -9.77 -16.03 6.85
N ASP A 19 -10.74 -15.67 7.69
CA ASP A 19 -12.06 -16.33 7.74
C ASP A 19 -12.99 -15.76 6.67
N GLN A 20 -12.79 -14.50 6.32
CA GLN A 20 -13.56 -13.76 5.32
C GLN A 20 -12.64 -12.85 4.52
N ILE A 21 -12.82 -12.82 3.22
CA ILE A 21 -12.15 -11.90 2.32
C ILE A 21 -13.11 -10.86 1.78
N TYR A 22 -12.56 -9.71 1.43
CA TYR A 22 -13.28 -8.73 0.62
C TYR A 22 -12.53 -8.46 -0.68
N ALA A 23 -13.26 -8.21 -1.75
CA ALA A 23 -12.69 -7.89 -3.05
C ALA A 23 -13.52 -6.83 -3.77
N THR A 24 -12.86 -6.09 -4.65
CA THR A 24 -13.57 -5.24 -5.60
C THR A 24 -14.04 -6.06 -6.79
N ALA A 25 -15.27 -5.84 -7.23
CA ALA A 25 -15.84 -6.43 -8.43
C ALA A 25 -16.50 -5.32 -9.27
N ILE A 26 -16.75 -5.61 -10.55
CA ILE A 26 -17.49 -4.73 -11.44
C ILE A 26 -18.84 -5.40 -11.69
N MET A 27 -19.91 -4.67 -11.42
CA MET A 27 -21.28 -5.11 -11.71
C MET A 27 -21.59 -5.00 -13.21
N ASP A 28 -22.65 -5.65 -13.67
CA ASP A 28 -23.04 -5.64 -15.09
C ASP A 28 -23.35 -4.24 -15.66
N ASP A 29 -23.73 -3.31 -14.79
CA ASP A 29 -23.96 -1.90 -15.12
C ASP A 29 -22.67 -1.04 -15.07
N GLY A 30 -21.51 -1.66 -14.81
CA GLY A 30 -20.21 -0.98 -14.71
C GLY A 30 -19.92 -0.36 -13.34
N VAL A 31 -20.83 -0.46 -12.38
CA VAL A 31 -20.61 0.05 -11.02
C VAL A 31 -19.61 -0.84 -10.28
N ILE A 32 -18.62 -0.22 -9.64
CA ILE A 32 -17.71 -0.93 -8.73
C ILE A 32 -18.47 -1.30 -7.47
N ALA A 33 -18.31 -2.54 -7.04
CA ALA A 33 -18.85 -3.03 -5.77
C ALA A 33 -17.74 -3.62 -4.92
N LEU A 34 -17.88 -3.54 -3.60
CA LEU A 34 -17.15 -4.34 -2.65
C LEU A 34 -17.96 -5.60 -2.35
N VAL A 35 -17.32 -6.76 -2.44
CA VAL A 35 -17.94 -8.06 -2.16
C VAL A 35 -17.27 -8.69 -0.95
N PHE A 36 -18.06 -9.32 -0.07
CA PHE A 36 -17.60 -9.99 1.15
C PHE A 36 -17.87 -11.48 1.02
N VAL A 37 -16.81 -12.28 1.06
CA VAL A 37 -16.89 -13.72 0.77
C VAL A 37 -16.28 -14.52 1.93
N PRO A 38 -17.04 -15.36 2.65
CA PRO A 38 -16.48 -16.32 3.60
C PRO A 38 -15.50 -17.28 2.91
N CYS A 39 -14.36 -17.56 3.53
CA CYS A 39 -13.30 -18.37 2.90
C CYS A 39 -13.70 -19.83 2.66
N GLN A 40 -14.74 -20.32 3.33
CA GLN A 40 -15.27 -21.68 3.11
C GLN A 40 -16.37 -21.71 2.04
N ARG A 41 -16.63 -20.60 1.34
CA ARG A 41 -17.67 -20.52 0.31
C ARG A 41 -17.35 -21.46 -0.86
N GLU A 42 -18.33 -22.29 -1.25
CA GLU A 42 -18.21 -23.14 -2.44
C GLU A 42 -17.92 -22.29 -3.69
N GLY A 43 -16.92 -22.69 -4.46
CA GLY A 43 -16.46 -21.99 -5.65
C GLY A 43 -15.38 -20.94 -5.38
N LEU A 44 -14.95 -20.75 -4.12
CA LEU A 44 -13.80 -19.92 -3.78
C LEU A 44 -12.55 -20.79 -3.68
N ASP A 45 -11.54 -20.49 -4.50
CA ASP A 45 -10.24 -21.13 -4.43
C ASP A 45 -9.17 -20.12 -4.01
N LEU A 46 -8.51 -20.37 -2.90
CA LEU A 46 -7.34 -19.61 -2.43
C LEU A 46 -6.08 -20.40 -2.75
N ILE A 47 -5.25 -19.89 -3.64
CA ILE A 47 -4.09 -20.61 -4.17
C ILE A 47 -2.82 -20.05 -3.53
N ASP A 48 -2.03 -20.93 -2.93
CA ASP A 48 -0.72 -20.59 -2.36
C ASP A 48 0.36 -20.67 -3.45
N ASP A 49 0.33 -19.70 -4.34
CA ASP A 49 1.27 -19.54 -5.46
C ASP A 49 2.17 -18.30 -5.31
N TRP A 50 2.24 -17.71 -4.10
CA TRP A 50 3.10 -16.56 -3.84
C TRP A 50 4.58 -16.97 -3.75
N ASP A 51 5.38 -16.52 -4.68
CA ASP A 51 6.83 -16.76 -4.73
C ASP A 51 7.61 -15.45 -4.94
N GLY A 52 7.35 -14.46 -4.10
CA GLY A 52 8.09 -13.20 -4.10
C GLY A 52 9.52 -13.36 -3.55
N MET A 53 10.45 -12.55 -4.03
CA MET A 53 11.83 -12.49 -3.54
C MET A 53 11.88 -12.07 -2.06
N GLY A 54 10.99 -11.15 -1.65
CA GLY A 54 10.78 -10.71 -0.27
C GLY A 54 9.33 -10.89 0.15
N GLN A 55 8.97 -10.49 1.37
CA GLN A 55 7.58 -10.51 1.86
C GLN A 55 6.90 -11.89 1.71
N ARG A 56 7.64 -12.98 1.84
CA ARG A 56 7.14 -14.35 1.64
C ARG A 56 6.02 -14.73 2.61
N ALA A 57 6.11 -14.24 3.85
CA ALA A 57 5.12 -14.53 4.89
C ALA A 57 3.75 -13.86 4.64
N THR A 58 3.62 -12.97 3.65
CA THR A 58 2.33 -12.33 3.34
C THR A 58 1.37 -13.25 2.62
N ALA A 59 1.86 -14.37 2.05
CA ALA A 59 1.05 -15.34 1.30
C ALA A 59 0.13 -14.63 0.28
N SER A 60 0.73 -13.73 -0.52
CA SER A 60 -0.02 -12.86 -1.44
C SER A 60 -0.37 -13.57 -2.75
N GLY A 61 -0.91 -14.78 -2.65
CA GLY A 61 -1.26 -15.64 -3.76
C GLY A 61 -2.51 -15.22 -4.54
N THR A 62 -2.99 -16.15 -5.34
CA THR A 62 -4.12 -15.96 -6.23
C THR A 62 -5.44 -16.37 -5.56
N THR A 63 -6.49 -15.60 -5.80
CA THR A 63 -7.86 -15.93 -5.40
C THR A 63 -8.72 -16.09 -6.65
N VAL A 64 -9.40 -17.23 -6.78
CA VAL A 64 -10.30 -17.51 -7.89
C VAL A 64 -11.73 -17.62 -7.40
N PHE A 65 -12.64 -16.93 -8.07
CA PHE A 65 -14.08 -16.94 -7.82
C PHE A 65 -14.77 -17.69 -8.96
N ASN A 66 -15.22 -18.93 -8.68
CA ASN A 66 -15.86 -19.80 -9.66
C ASN A 66 -17.37 -19.74 -9.50
N ASN A 67 -18.02 -18.80 -10.19
CA ASN A 67 -19.48 -18.68 -10.22
C ASN A 67 -20.14 -18.68 -8.83
N ILE A 68 -19.51 -18.01 -7.87
CA ILE A 68 -19.98 -17.96 -6.48
C ILE A 68 -21.33 -17.27 -6.39
N ARG A 69 -22.30 -17.92 -5.72
CA ARG A 69 -23.56 -17.28 -5.39
C ARG A 69 -23.35 -16.29 -4.24
N MET A 70 -23.75 -15.04 -4.45
CA MET A 70 -23.67 -13.95 -3.48
C MET A 70 -25.07 -13.48 -3.09
N GLU A 71 -25.29 -13.31 -1.80
CA GLU A 71 -26.49 -12.66 -1.30
C GLU A 71 -26.38 -11.13 -1.44
N ARG A 72 -27.49 -10.40 -1.47
CA ARG A 72 -27.47 -8.94 -1.60
C ARG A 72 -26.71 -8.24 -0.46
N SER A 73 -26.79 -8.79 0.74
CA SER A 73 -26.08 -8.27 1.93
C SER A 73 -24.55 -8.42 1.86
N GLU A 74 -24.06 -9.27 0.98
CA GLU A 74 -22.63 -9.51 0.77
C GLU A 74 -22.03 -8.63 -0.35
N VAL A 75 -22.85 -7.80 -0.98
CA VAL A 75 -22.45 -6.94 -2.09
C VAL A 75 -22.80 -5.49 -1.76
N MET A 76 -21.79 -4.65 -1.70
CA MET A 76 -21.93 -3.23 -1.42
C MET A 76 -21.55 -2.42 -2.67
N PRO A 77 -22.52 -1.98 -3.50
CA PRO A 77 -22.24 -1.11 -4.63
C PRO A 77 -21.65 0.24 -4.17
N LEU A 78 -20.64 0.72 -4.88
CA LEU A 78 -19.91 1.94 -4.59
C LEU A 78 -20.03 2.95 -5.75
N PRO A 79 -21.23 3.44 -6.08
CA PRO A 79 -21.42 4.36 -7.20
C PRO A 79 -20.64 5.67 -7.05
N MET A 80 -20.30 6.06 -5.81
CA MET A 80 -19.53 7.27 -5.55
C MET A 80 -18.14 7.24 -6.19
N PHE A 81 -17.50 6.09 -6.37
CA PHE A 81 -16.18 6.01 -7.02
C PHE A 81 -16.21 6.44 -8.48
N ALA A 82 -17.35 6.37 -9.15
CA ALA A 82 -17.52 6.84 -10.52
C ALA A 82 -17.83 8.34 -10.62
N THR A 83 -18.38 8.93 -9.55
CA THR A 83 -18.96 10.28 -9.59
C THR A 83 -18.29 11.29 -8.65
N GLN A 84 -17.55 10.82 -7.67
CA GLN A 84 -16.96 11.67 -6.63
C GLN A 84 -15.52 11.25 -6.33
N ARG A 85 -14.65 12.23 -6.11
CA ARG A 85 -13.35 11.98 -5.51
C ARG A 85 -13.53 11.64 -4.04
N THR A 86 -12.81 10.62 -3.59
CA THR A 86 -12.84 10.17 -2.20
C THR A 86 -11.43 10.17 -1.61
N PHE A 87 -11.32 10.22 -0.29
CA PHE A 87 -10.03 10.14 0.39
C PHE A 87 -9.35 8.76 0.26
N PHE A 88 -10.07 7.70 -0.14
CA PHE A 88 -9.53 6.33 -0.16
C PHE A 88 -8.27 6.18 -1.01
N GLY A 89 -8.23 6.83 -2.18
CA GLY A 89 -7.05 6.78 -3.04
C GLY A 89 -5.82 7.42 -2.37
N GLY A 90 -6.00 8.62 -1.83
CA GLY A 90 -4.94 9.33 -1.10
C GLY A 90 -4.48 8.56 0.14
N LEU A 91 -5.43 8.00 0.90
CA LEU A 91 -5.11 7.18 2.07
C LEU A 91 -4.31 5.94 1.69
N ALA A 92 -4.75 5.19 0.69
CA ALA A 92 -4.05 3.97 0.25
C ALA A 92 -2.62 4.28 -0.22
N GLN A 93 -2.43 5.33 -1.02
CA GLN A 93 -1.10 5.75 -1.47
C GLN A 93 -0.22 6.23 -0.31
N SER A 94 -0.77 6.96 0.65
CA SER A 94 -0.01 7.39 1.84
C SER A 94 0.43 6.21 2.71
N VAL A 95 -0.39 5.15 2.82
CA VAL A 95 0.01 3.91 3.53
C VAL A 95 1.18 3.23 2.81
N HIS A 96 1.13 3.09 1.48
CA HIS A 96 2.26 2.52 0.73
C HIS A 96 3.52 3.37 0.87
N ALA A 97 3.41 4.69 0.71
CA ALA A 97 4.54 5.60 0.89
C ALA A 97 5.14 5.53 2.31
N ALA A 98 4.31 5.35 3.35
CA ALA A 98 4.79 5.18 4.72
C ALA A 98 5.57 3.87 4.90
N ILE A 99 5.12 2.78 4.28
CA ILE A 99 5.83 1.49 4.30
C ILE A 99 7.20 1.64 3.61
N ASP A 100 7.23 2.22 2.41
CA ASP A 100 8.46 2.40 1.65
C ASP A 100 9.46 3.32 2.36
N THR A 101 8.95 4.40 2.98
CA THR A 101 9.78 5.32 3.78
C THR A 101 10.38 4.61 4.99
N GLY A 102 9.60 3.81 5.74
CA GLY A 102 10.10 3.03 6.86
C GLY A 102 11.13 1.96 6.46
N ILE A 103 10.98 1.35 5.27
CA ILE A 103 12.00 0.43 4.72
C ILE A 103 13.28 1.19 4.40
N ALA A 104 13.18 2.40 3.82
CA ALA A 104 14.34 3.23 3.51
C ALA A 104 15.09 3.68 4.78
N GLU A 105 14.35 4.05 5.83
CA GLU A 105 14.91 4.40 7.15
C GLU A 105 15.69 3.22 7.75
N ALA A 106 15.07 2.03 7.80
CA ALA A 106 15.74 0.83 8.29
C ALA A 106 16.99 0.47 7.48
N ALA A 107 16.95 0.62 6.15
CA ALA A 107 18.11 0.37 5.29
C ALA A 107 19.24 1.40 5.52
N LEU A 108 18.90 2.66 5.82
CA LEU A 108 19.87 3.68 6.18
C LEU A 108 20.56 3.35 7.51
N ASP A 109 19.78 2.98 8.54
CA ASP A 109 20.30 2.61 9.85
C ASP A 109 21.24 1.40 9.75
N ASP A 110 20.83 0.35 9.02
CA ASP A 110 21.66 -0.81 8.76
C ASP A 110 22.95 -0.46 8.02
N ALA A 111 22.89 0.43 7.03
CA ALA A 111 24.08 0.87 6.28
C ALA A 111 25.06 1.63 7.17
N VAL A 112 24.58 2.51 8.04
CA VAL A 112 25.40 3.27 9.00
C VAL A 112 26.04 2.33 10.02
N GLU A 113 25.26 1.41 10.62
CA GLU A 113 25.78 0.43 11.55
C GLU A 113 26.83 -0.47 10.90
N PHE A 114 26.52 -0.99 9.70
CA PHE A 114 27.44 -1.88 8.98
C PHE A 114 28.75 -1.19 8.62
N ALA A 115 28.72 0.02 8.10
CA ALA A 115 29.91 0.80 7.78
C ALA A 115 30.75 1.11 9.02
N GLY A 116 30.09 1.36 10.17
CA GLY A 116 30.76 1.70 11.42
C GLY A 116 31.36 0.51 12.16
N THR A 117 30.83 -0.70 11.97
CA THR A 117 31.16 -1.84 12.85
C THR A 117 31.72 -3.07 12.14
N LYS A 118 31.20 -3.40 10.96
CA LYS A 118 31.44 -4.68 10.27
C LYS A 118 32.20 -4.55 8.95
N ALA A 119 32.02 -3.42 8.26
CA ALA A 119 32.61 -3.23 6.94
C ALA A 119 34.12 -3.07 7.01
N ARG A 120 34.79 -3.62 6.01
CA ARG A 120 36.24 -3.46 5.82
C ARG A 120 36.48 -2.60 4.59
N PRO A 121 37.40 -1.63 4.65
CA PRO A 121 37.74 -0.83 3.49
C PRO A 121 38.32 -1.71 2.36
N MET A 122 38.10 -1.28 1.13
CA MET A 122 38.77 -1.89 -0.02
C MET A 122 40.27 -1.63 0.06
N PRO A 123 41.14 -2.57 -0.32
CA PRO A 123 42.59 -2.36 -0.23
C PRO A 123 43.07 -1.12 -1.00
N GLU A 124 42.38 -0.77 -2.08
CA GLU A 124 42.71 0.34 -2.95
C GLU A 124 42.18 1.70 -2.45
N SER A 125 41.35 1.72 -1.41
CA SER A 125 40.72 2.96 -0.92
C SER A 125 41.69 3.90 -0.23
N GLY A 126 42.82 3.34 0.29
CA GLY A 126 43.82 4.12 1.01
C GLY A 126 43.38 4.61 2.40
N VAL A 127 42.29 4.06 2.94
CA VAL A 127 41.80 4.37 4.30
C VAL A 127 41.88 3.16 5.20
N ASP A 128 42.07 3.38 6.51
CA ASP A 128 42.13 2.30 7.51
C ASP A 128 40.75 1.83 7.97
N ARG A 129 39.74 2.68 7.86
CA ARG A 129 38.38 2.39 8.29
C ARG A 129 37.38 2.73 7.19
N GLN A 130 36.34 1.91 7.02
CA GLN A 130 35.30 2.10 6.01
C GLN A 130 34.56 3.45 6.15
N VAL A 131 34.39 3.93 7.39
CA VAL A 131 33.73 5.21 7.65
C VAL A 131 34.56 6.43 7.22
N ASP A 132 35.83 6.26 6.91
CA ASP A 132 36.70 7.34 6.43
C ASP A 132 36.78 7.35 4.88
N ASP A 133 36.17 6.38 4.21
CA ASP A 133 36.09 6.31 2.77
C ASP A 133 35.13 7.37 2.21
N PRO A 134 35.58 8.31 1.35
CA PRO A 134 34.76 9.38 0.84
C PRO A 134 33.58 8.90 -0.01
N TYR A 135 33.70 7.75 -0.67
CA TYR A 135 32.58 7.18 -1.45
C TYR A 135 31.50 6.62 -0.55
N VAL A 136 31.87 5.99 0.57
CA VAL A 136 30.90 5.50 1.57
C VAL A 136 30.21 6.67 2.26
N ILE A 137 30.98 7.69 2.65
CA ILE A 137 30.41 8.92 3.25
C ILE A 137 29.42 9.58 2.29
N SER A 138 29.78 9.72 1.00
CA SER A 138 28.90 10.28 -0.02
C SER A 138 27.63 9.44 -0.19
N THR A 139 27.75 8.12 -0.27
CA THR A 139 26.61 7.20 -0.46
C THR A 139 25.63 7.29 0.72
N ILE A 140 26.15 7.18 1.95
CA ILE A 140 25.31 7.29 3.17
C ILE A 140 24.69 8.69 3.25
N GLY A 141 25.44 9.73 2.90
CA GLY A 141 24.92 11.09 2.83
C GLY A 141 23.75 11.25 1.86
N HIS A 142 23.82 10.66 0.67
CA HIS A 142 22.71 10.63 -0.28
C HIS A 142 21.51 9.82 0.25
N MET A 143 21.74 8.64 0.84
CA MET A 143 20.67 7.85 1.46
C MET A 143 19.96 8.67 2.54
N THR A 144 20.71 9.34 3.42
CA THR A 144 20.16 10.23 4.48
C THR A 144 19.28 11.32 3.89
N VAL A 145 19.78 12.03 2.86
CA VAL A 145 19.02 13.11 2.22
C VAL A 145 17.72 12.58 1.60
N TYR A 146 17.76 11.46 0.88
CA TYR A 146 16.58 10.90 0.23
C TYR A 146 15.55 10.37 1.24
N THR A 147 15.99 9.72 2.32
CA THR A 147 15.10 9.26 3.39
C THR A 147 14.39 10.42 4.06
N HIS A 148 15.13 11.45 4.48
CA HIS A 148 14.52 12.64 5.11
C HIS A 148 13.61 13.42 4.15
N GLN A 149 13.92 13.45 2.85
CA GLN A 149 13.01 14.03 1.84
C GLN A 149 11.69 13.24 1.76
N ALA A 150 11.76 11.90 1.75
CA ALA A 150 10.58 11.06 1.71
C ALA A 150 9.71 11.26 2.97
N GLU A 151 10.31 11.30 4.16
CA GLU A 151 9.63 11.58 5.42
C GLU A 151 8.92 12.95 5.40
N ALA A 152 9.63 13.99 4.97
CA ALA A 152 9.08 15.34 4.91
C ALA A 152 7.90 15.44 3.93
N MET A 153 8.00 14.79 2.76
CA MET A 153 6.92 14.74 1.78
C MET A 153 5.73 13.94 2.29
N LEU A 154 5.96 12.79 2.93
CA LEU A 154 4.90 11.99 3.53
C LEU A 154 4.17 12.75 4.64
N SER A 155 4.90 13.42 5.54
CA SER A 155 4.32 14.27 6.59
C SER A 155 3.43 15.35 5.98
N ARG A 156 3.92 16.03 4.94
CA ARG A 156 3.15 17.06 4.23
C ARG A 156 1.90 16.48 3.55
N ALA A 157 1.98 15.30 2.95
CA ALA A 157 0.81 14.64 2.35
C ALA A 157 -0.27 14.34 3.41
N VAL A 158 0.14 13.83 4.57
CA VAL A 158 -0.75 13.52 5.70
C VAL A 158 -1.40 14.78 6.27
N ASP A 159 -0.69 15.90 6.35
CA ASP A 159 -1.24 17.18 6.81
C ASP A 159 -2.42 17.66 5.95
N PHE A 160 -2.43 17.36 4.65
CA PHE A 160 -3.57 17.63 3.77
C PHE A 160 -4.63 16.54 3.79
N LEU A 161 -4.21 15.27 3.92
CA LEU A 161 -5.12 14.14 3.90
C LEU A 161 -6.01 14.09 5.14
N GLY A 162 -5.48 14.35 6.34
CA GLY A 162 -6.21 14.30 7.59
C GLY A 162 -7.47 15.19 7.58
N PRO A 163 -7.38 16.47 7.27
CA PRO A 163 -8.53 17.35 7.09
C PRO A 163 -9.51 16.86 6.02
N ALA A 164 -9.03 16.32 4.90
CA ALA A 164 -9.89 15.80 3.83
C ALA A 164 -10.71 14.59 4.28
N VAL A 165 -10.08 13.66 5.03
CA VAL A 165 -10.75 12.50 5.63
C VAL A 165 -11.82 12.96 6.62
N ALA A 166 -11.46 13.85 7.56
CA ALA A 166 -12.39 14.35 8.56
C ALA A 166 -13.58 15.08 7.92
N ALA A 167 -13.33 15.91 6.92
CA ALA A 167 -14.34 16.66 6.20
C ALA A 167 -15.31 15.74 5.45
N GLN A 168 -14.82 14.71 4.80
CA GLN A 168 -15.64 13.76 4.06
C GLN A 168 -16.47 12.87 4.99
N LEU A 169 -15.90 12.38 6.09
CA LEU A 169 -16.62 11.57 7.07
C LEU A 169 -17.70 12.35 7.81
N ASN A 170 -17.46 13.62 8.11
CA ASN A 170 -18.42 14.48 8.81
C ASN A 170 -19.41 15.18 7.87
N GLY A 171 -19.26 15.06 6.56
CA GLY A 171 -20.08 15.76 5.58
C GLY A 171 -19.96 17.28 5.62
N THR A 172 -18.88 17.82 6.23
CA THR A 172 -18.71 19.26 6.47
C THR A 172 -18.14 20.02 5.29
N VAL A 173 -17.44 19.33 4.39
CA VAL A 173 -16.84 19.92 3.18
C VAL A 173 -17.20 19.07 1.98
N ALA A 174 -17.65 19.71 0.92
CA ALA A 174 -18.01 19.06 -0.34
C ALA A 174 -17.48 19.87 -1.52
N GLY A 175 -17.41 19.23 -2.70
CA GLY A 175 -17.07 19.91 -3.94
C GLY A 175 -15.61 20.33 -4.04
N LYS A 176 -15.38 21.58 -4.50
CA LYS A 176 -14.02 22.06 -4.86
C LYS A 176 -13.02 22.09 -3.71
N GLU A 177 -13.45 22.37 -2.49
CA GLU A 177 -12.56 22.46 -1.34
C GLU A 177 -12.02 21.07 -0.94
N LEU A 178 -12.88 20.06 -0.89
CA LEU A 178 -12.48 18.67 -0.68
C LEU A 178 -11.54 18.22 -1.80
N GLU A 179 -11.87 18.55 -3.05
CA GLU A 179 -11.06 18.24 -4.21
C GLU A 179 -9.66 18.85 -4.12
N GLN A 180 -9.55 20.12 -3.67
CA GLN A 180 -8.25 20.77 -3.47
C GLN A 180 -7.40 20.11 -2.38
N LEU A 181 -7.99 19.67 -1.27
CA LEU A 181 -7.28 18.94 -0.22
C LEU A 181 -6.76 17.59 -0.72
N LEU A 182 -7.62 16.84 -1.45
CA LEU A 182 -7.24 15.55 -2.01
C LEU A 182 -6.15 15.66 -3.09
N VAL A 183 -6.21 16.69 -3.93
CA VAL A 183 -5.15 16.95 -4.93
C VAL A 183 -3.84 17.33 -4.24
N LYS A 184 -3.87 18.18 -3.23
CA LYS A 184 -2.65 18.55 -2.47
C LYS A 184 -2.01 17.34 -1.79
N SER A 185 -2.79 16.44 -1.19
CA SER A 185 -2.26 15.21 -0.59
C SER A 185 -1.65 14.24 -1.61
N SER A 186 -2.08 14.29 -2.87
CA SER A 186 -1.56 13.44 -3.94
C SER A 186 -0.29 13.98 -4.61
N ILE A 187 0.02 15.27 -4.41
CA ILE A 187 1.18 15.95 -5.02
C ILE A 187 2.32 16.10 -4.01
N ALA A 188 2.00 16.10 -2.72
CA ALA A 188 2.98 16.17 -1.65
C ALA A 188 3.75 14.87 -1.49
#